data_c2adeb481a2df191fb26144864f5fb37
#
_entry.id   c2adeb481a2df191fb26144864f5fb37
#
_cell.length_a   1.000
_cell.length_b   1.000
_cell.length_c   1.000
_cell.angle_alpha   90.00
_cell.angle_beta   90.00
_cell.angle_gamma   90.00
#
_symmetry.space_group_name_H-M   'P 1'
#
loop_
_entity.id
_entity.type
_entity.pdbx_description
1 polymer ?
#
loop_
_entity_poly.entity_id
_entity_poly.type
_entity_poly.pdbx_seq_one_letter_code
_entity_poly.pdbx_strand_id
1 'polypeptide(L)'
;NLIGPAGIGKTAVAKQALGEEVRVCKVNPAQWVDSGDVSGVPETFFYVYTDSTKTKVKLISQKLANTYAPKPQIFYEVMNGDKVEMIPQTNIKNIDSKDFVRKEGRIQPITVFTEDLFVYENDKQLCETHYATPFWWPKNKDEKVALILDDSWRSSGPVQQALMELVYEYKFNGNPLPENVMVIVTNNPDDGEYTVQSIDPAQRRRTINIKVEFSMKDYMEHEMLTMNEHLYMFLSMNPDAMKRTEGSGKDAVVFTEMAANVSRFSQFIGDGDPKTSEVRHFFNACGPMFFGDDSQFVSQFDTFLNGKQHMLPSSEDFFNWPIEKLEKQLEPVKDKLGLMGICIRRVINHIQATDNFESLIPRLKLFLTGDLFMEDKKTLLVRPIVDKGGLKYLNDPNFRELGRYINLSRDLGKYIQH
;
A
#
# COMPACT_ATOMS: atom_id res chain seq x y z
N ASN A 1 8.73 -6.16 10.87
CA ASN A 1 9.77 -6.27 9.85
C ASN A 1 9.51 -7.51 9.00
N LEU A 2 9.29 -7.32 7.70
CA LEU A 2 9.10 -8.39 6.73
C LEU A 2 10.43 -8.64 6.02
N ILE A 3 10.96 -9.86 6.14
CA ILE A 3 12.25 -10.24 5.57
C ILE A 3 12.04 -11.33 4.53
N GLY A 4 12.56 -11.14 3.33
CA GLY A 4 12.47 -12.12 2.25
C GLY A 4 13.16 -11.63 0.98
N PRO A 5 13.35 -12.49 -0.02
CA PRO A 5 14.02 -12.15 -1.27
C PRO A 5 13.39 -10.92 -1.98
N ALA A 6 14.15 -10.28 -2.85
CA ALA A 6 13.64 -9.20 -3.68
C ALA A 6 12.51 -9.73 -4.59
N GLY A 7 11.52 -8.89 -4.88
CA GLY A 7 10.42 -9.26 -5.80
C GLY A 7 9.36 -10.22 -5.24
N ILE A 8 9.48 -10.72 -3.99
CA ILE A 8 8.52 -11.68 -3.38
C ILE A 8 7.16 -11.06 -3.02
N GLY A 9 7.00 -9.76 -3.20
CA GLY A 9 5.72 -9.11 -2.88
C GLY A 9 5.58 -8.63 -1.43
N LYS A 10 6.67 -8.51 -0.63
CA LYS A 10 6.62 -8.06 0.78
C LYS A 10 5.73 -6.84 1.00
N THR A 11 5.94 -5.80 0.19
CA THR A 11 5.17 -4.55 0.26
C THR A 11 3.71 -4.74 -0.18
N ALA A 12 3.46 -5.61 -1.16
CA ALA A 12 2.11 -5.92 -1.63
C ALA A 12 1.31 -6.66 -0.55
N VAL A 13 1.91 -7.67 0.07
CA VAL A 13 1.30 -8.42 1.19
C VAL A 13 0.99 -7.50 2.36
N ALA A 14 1.93 -6.59 2.71
CA ALA A 14 1.69 -5.61 3.77
C ALA A 14 0.47 -4.72 3.46
N LYS A 15 0.38 -4.19 2.23
CA LYS A 15 -0.75 -3.35 1.81
C LYS A 15 -2.08 -4.11 1.83
N GLN A 16 -2.09 -5.35 1.33
CA GLN A 16 -3.28 -6.19 1.30
C GLN A 16 -3.78 -6.52 2.71
N ALA A 17 -2.87 -6.80 3.65
CA ALA A 17 -3.22 -7.12 5.03
C ALA A 17 -3.81 -5.94 5.82
N LEU A 18 -3.47 -4.70 5.45
CA LEU A 18 -3.92 -3.49 6.15
C LEU A 18 -5.38 -3.10 5.86
N GLY A 19 -5.92 -3.53 4.72
CA GLY A 19 -7.27 -3.13 4.27
C GLY A 19 -7.34 -1.68 3.76
N GLU A 20 -8.49 -1.32 3.20
CA GLU A 20 -8.69 -0.03 2.52
C GLU A 20 -8.83 1.18 3.46
N GLU A 21 -9.18 0.93 4.73
CA GLU A 21 -9.39 1.99 5.74
C GLU A 21 -8.09 2.57 6.32
N VAL A 22 -6.94 1.97 5.98
CA VAL A 22 -5.62 2.41 6.44
C VAL A 22 -4.91 3.16 5.33
N ARG A 23 -4.57 4.42 5.57
CA ARG A 23 -3.74 5.16 4.62
C ARG A 23 -2.32 4.62 4.63
N VAL A 24 -1.89 4.03 3.53
CA VAL A 24 -0.55 3.47 3.38
C VAL A 24 0.40 4.51 2.79
N CYS A 25 1.44 4.84 3.53
CA CYS A 25 2.54 5.70 3.08
C CYS A 25 3.80 4.86 2.92
N LYS A 26 4.26 4.72 1.69
CA LYS A 26 5.50 4.01 1.38
C LYS A 26 6.64 5.00 1.17
N VAL A 27 7.75 4.79 1.84
CA VAL A 27 9.02 5.48 1.62
C VAL A 27 10.14 4.48 1.44
N ASN A 28 11.17 4.86 0.69
CA ASN A 28 12.35 4.05 0.49
C ASN A 28 13.58 4.74 1.12
N PRO A 29 13.99 4.35 2.33
CA PRO A 29 15.12 4.96 3.01
C PRO A 29 16.45 4.81 2.28
N ALA A 30 16.59 3.83 1.39
CA ALA A 30 17.80 3.67 0.58
C ALA A 30 18.02 4.84 -0.41
N GLN A 31 16.98 5.64 -0.68
CA GLN A 31 17.09 6.85 -1.52
C GLN A 31 17.48 8.10 -0.73
N TRP A 32 17.50 8.02 0.59
CA TRP A 32 17.88 9.14 1.45
C TRP A 32 19.39 9.26 1.56
N VAL A 33 19.90 10.48 1.50
CA VAL A 33 21.32 10.78 1.51
C VAL A 33 21.85 10.87 2.92
N ASP A 34 21.13 11.56 3.80
CA ASP A 34 21.54 11.81 5.17
C ASP A 34 20.36 11.74 6.17
N SER A 35 20.67 11.98 7.45
CA SER A 35 19.67 11.98 8.52
C SER A 35 18.64 13.11 8.41
N GLY A 36 18.96 14.19 7.70
CA GLY A 36 18.03 15.30 7.47
C GLY A 36 16.86 14.91 6.59
N ASP A 37 17.05 13.96 5.65
CA ASP A 37 15.96 13.42 4.85
C ASP A 37 14.94 12.64 5.69
N VAL A 38 15.39 12.05 6.81
CA VAL A 38 14.51 11.38 7.78
C VAL A 38 13.76 12.41 8.64
N SER A 39 14.52 13.32 9.25
CA SER A 39 14.01 14.26 10.25
C SER A 39 13.25 15.45 9.66
N GLY A 40 13.47 15.74 8.38
CA GLY A 40 12.95 16.93 7.71
C GLY A 40 13.79 18.18 8.00
N VAL A 41 13.31 19.29 7.50
CA VAL A 41 14.01 20.58 7.67
C VAL A 41 13.68 21.16 9.03
N PRO A 42 14.69 21.46 9.86
CA PRO A 42 14.46 22.11 11.13
C PRO A 42 14.07 23.57 10.92
N GLU A 43 13.10 24.05 11.66
CA GLU A 43 12.73 25.45 11.76
C GLU A 43 12.99 25.97 13.17
N THR A 44 13.65 27.10 13.26
CA THR A 44 13.87 27.77 14.56
C THR A 44 12.68 28.63 14.90
N PHE A 45 12.16 28.45 16.10
CA PHE A 45 11.12 29.26 16.69
C PHE A 45 11.69 30.05 17.86
N PHE A 46 11.22 31.28 18.01
CA PHE A 46 11.68 32.20 19.02
C PHE A 46 10.56 32.50 20.01
N TYR A 47 10.91 32.57 21.27
CA TYR A 47 10.01 33.06 22.31
C TYR A 47 9.94 34.58 22.26
N VAL A 48 8.73 35.11 22.14
CA VAL A 48 8.49 36.57 22.10
C VAL A 48 7.43 36.95 23.11
N TYR A 49 7.57 38.13 23.68
CA TYR A 49 6.54 38.72 24.54
C TYR A 49 5.36 39.18 23.70
N THR A 50 4.13 38.88 24.16
CA THR A 50 2.88 39.26 23.47
C THR A 50 2.14 40.39 24.19
N ASP A 51 2.66 40.87 25.27
CA ASP A 51 2.11 41.98 26.06
C ASP A 51 3.19 43.01 26.42
N SER A 52 2.75 44.22 26.66
CA SER A 52 3.65 45.32 27.05
C SER A 52 4.28 45.15 28.41
N THR A 53 3.69 44.31 29.28
CA THR A 53 4.18 44.02 30.62
C THR A 53 5.22 42.90 30.65
N LYS A 54 5.52 42.29 29.52
CA LYS A 54 6.47 41.16 29.35
C LYS A 54 6.10 39.94 30.22
N THR A 55 4.81 39.71 30.46
CA THR A 55 4.31 38.61 31.28
C THR A 55 3.83 37.41 30.48
N LYS A 56 3.46 37.63 29.22
CA LYS A 56 2.95 36.57 28.29
C LYS A 56 3.96 36.34 27.20
N VAL A 57 4.25 35.05 26.97
CA VAL A 57 5.24 34.61 25.97
C VAL A 57 4.52 33.75 24.93
N LYS A 58 4.90 33.91 23.65
CA LYS A 58 4.44 33.12 22.52
C LYS A 58 5.63 32.66 21.70
N LEU A 59 5.51 31.49 21.11
CA LEU A 59 6.49 30.95 20.17
C LEU A 59 6.13 31.39 18.75
N ILE A 60 7.09 31.95 18.01
CA ILE A 60 6.93 32.39 16.62
C ILE A 60 8.02 31.78 15.74
N SER A 61 7.68 31.46 14.47
CA SER A 61 8.64 30.92 13.51
C SER A 61 9.68 31.94 13.09
N GLN A 62 10.85 31.48 12.62
CA GLN A 62 11.92 32.31 12.05
C GLN A 62 11.39 33.24 10.94
N LYS A 63 10.48 32.73 10.11
CA LYS A 63 9.88 33.54 9.03
C LYS A 63 9.10 34.73 9.58
N LEU A 64 8.35 34.51 10.66
CA LEU A 64 7.60 35.59 11.31
C LEU A 64 8.58 36.51 12.08
N ALA A 65 9.58 35.96 12.75
CA ALA A 65 10.62 36.69 13.42
C ALA A 65 11.36 37.67 12.48
N ASN A 66 11.64 37.23 11.27
CA ASN A 66 12.28 38.08 10.22
C ASN A 66 11.44 39.29 9.80
N THR A 67 10.11 39.24 10.01
CA THR A 67 9.24 40.40 9.77
C THR A 67 9.42 41.50 10.81
N TYR A 68 10.00 41.16 11.96
CA TYR A 68 10.36 42.07 13.04
C TYR A 68 11.79 42.59 12.84
N ALA A 69 12.24 42.92 11.61
CA ALA A 69 13.59 43.37 11.30
C ALA A 69 14.01 44.64 12.06
N PRO A 70 15.31 44.97 12.18
CA PRO A 70 15.93 45.86 13.18
C PRO A 70 15.53 47.34 13.12
N LYS A 71 14.31 47.66 12.76
CA LYS A 71 13.74 49.01 12.81
C LYS A 71 12.70 49.06 13.90
N PRO A 72 12.56 50.23 14.61
CA PRO A 72 11.46 50.38 15.55
C PRO A 72 10.14 50.09 14.83
N GLN A 73 9.40 49.12 15.40
CA GLN A 73 8.11 48.70 14.86
C GLN A 73 7.00 49.31 15.70
N ILE A 74 5.91 49.65 15.03
CA ILE A 74 4.70 50.14 15.68
C ILE A 74 3.79 48.96 15.89
N PHE A 75 3.40 48.75 17.14
CA PHE A 75 2.45 47.75 17.56
C PHE A 75 1.19 48.38 18.12
N TYR A 76 0.11 47.60 18.09
CA TYR A 76 -1.15 47.94 18.75
C TYR A 76 -1.54 46.83 19.68
N GLU A 77 -2.06 47.17 20.87
CA GLU A 77 -2.69 46.20 21.77
C GLU A 77 -4.08 45.88 21.27
N VAL A 78 -4.35 44.61 21.08
CA VAL A 78 -5.64 44.08 20.57
C VAL A 78 -6.16 43.01 21.49
N MET A 79 -7.45 43.03 21.78
CA MET A 79 -8.12 41.99 22.54
C MET A 79 -8.36 40.77 21.64
N ASN A 80 -7.88 39.61 22.08
CA ASN A 80 -8.18 38.32 21.47
C ASN A 80 -8.85 37.43 22.52
N GLY A 81 -10.18 37.50 22.57
CA GLY A 81 -10.96 36.99 23.71
C GLY A 81 -10.61 37.77 24.97
N ASP A 82 -10.23 37.08 26.05
CA ASP A 82 -9.83 37.69 27.32
C ASP A 82 -8.33 38.09 27.40
N LYS A 83 -7.60 38.00 26.29
CA LYS A 83 -6.15 38.26 26.25
C LYS A 83 -5.82 39.49 25.43
N VAL A 84 -4.86 40.28 25.90
CA VAL A 84 -4.29 41.37 25.13
C VAL A 84 -3.07 40.87 24.36
N GLU A 85 -3.06 41.05 23.04
CA GLU A 85 -1.94 40.71 22.17
C GLU A 85 -1.37 41.97 21.51
N MET A 86 -0.05 42.01 21.35
CA MET A 86 0.63 43.06 20.59
C MET A 86 0.69 42.66 19.10
N ILE A 87 0.00 43.40 18.25
CA ILE A 87 -0.06 43.10 16.82
C ILE A 87 0.70 44.22 16.07
N PRO A 88 1.66 43.86 15.16
CA PRO A 88 2.38 44.84 14.39
C PRO A 88 1.44 45.58 13.43
N GLN A 89 1.73 46.84 13.17
CA GLN A 89 0.93 47.70 12.29
C GLN A 89 0.71 47.10 10.89
N THR A 90 1.63 46.26 10.42
CA THR A 90 1.51 45.57 9.15
C THR A 90 0.37 44.57 9.09
N ASN A 91 -0.03 44.02 10.25
CA ASN A 91 -1.00 42.92 10.38
C ASN A 91 -2.38 43.34 10.87
N ILE A 92 -2.61 44.64 11.10
CA ILE A 92 -3.87 45.17 11.65
C ILE A 92 -5.01 45.33 10.61
N LYS A 93 -4.76 45.14 9.33
CA LYS A 93 -5.75 45.41 8.26
C LYS A 93 -7.09 44.70 8.39
N ASN A 94 -7.11 43.57 9.08
CA ASN A 94 -8.30 42.72 9.25
C ASN A 94 -8.84 42.70 10.67
N ILE A 95 -8.41 43.64 11.54
CA ILE A 95 -8.83 43.67 12.94
C ILE A 95 -9.94 44.72 13.09
N ASP A 96 -11.04 44.28 13.73
CA ASP A 96 -12.17 45.20 14.00
C ASP A 96 -11.71 46.32 14.98
N SER A 97 -12.15 47.51 14.71
CA SER A 97 -11.76 48.72 15.52
C SER A 97 -12.19 48.61 16.99
N LYS A 98 -13.19 47.77 17.30
CA LYS A 98 -13.65 47.49 18.67
C LYS A 98 -12.68 46.60 19.48
N ASP A 99 -11.87 45.83 18.80
CA ASP A 99 -10.95 44.86 19.43
C ASP A 99 -9.65 45.52 19.87
N PHE A 100 -9.39 46.78 19.49
CA PHE A 100 -8.23 47.51 19.96
C PHE A 100 -8.37 47.99 21.42
N VAL A 101 -7.32 47.80 22.19
CA VAL A 101 -7.26 48.32 23.56
C VAL A 101 -7.17 49.83 23.51
N ARG A 102 -8.04 50.52 24.22
CA ARG A 102 -8.09 51.99 24.30
C ARG A 102 -7.54 52.47 25.67
N LYS A 103 -6.53 53.29 25.65
CA LYS A 103 -6.01 53.99 26.82
C LYS A 103 -6.49 55.44 26.75
N GLU A 104 -7.16 55.95 27.78
CA GLU A 104 -7.76 57.26 27.80
C GLU A 104 -8.69 57.54 26.59
N GLY A 105 -9.42 56.49 26.17
CA GLY A 105 -10.36 56.59 25.06
C GLY A 105 -9.76 56.56 23.67
N ARG A 106 -8.44 56.50 23.54
CA ARG A 106 -7.71 56.51 22.26
C ARG A 106 -6.94 55.21 22.04
N ILE A 107 -6.87 54.74 20.79
CA ILE A 107 -5.97 53.68 20.37
C ILE A 107 -4.57 54.28 20.31
N GLN A 108 -3.66 53.82 21.17
CA GLN A 108 -2.29 54.32 21.22
C GLN A 108 -1.33 53.31 20.56
N PRO A 109 -0.53 53.74 19.60
CA PRO A 109 0.54 52.93 19.04
C PRO A 109 1.69 52.78 20.08
N ILE A 110 2.23 51.59 20.15
CA ILE A 110 3.39 51.29 20.99
C ILE A 110 4.58 51.09 20.08
N THR A 111 5.60 51.90 20.25
CA THR A 111 6.88 51.75 19.52
C THR A 111 7.75 50.78 20.30
N VAL A 112 8.08 49.66 19.68
CA VAL A 112 8.93 48.63 20.27
C VAL A 112 10.12 48.37 19.39
N PHE A 113 11.28 48.25 19.96
CA PHE A 113 12.47 47.79 19.27
C PHE A 113 12.42 46.27 19.19
N THR A 114 12.87 45.68 18.10
CA THR A 114 12.77 44.25 17.84
C THR A 114 13.39 43.43 18.99
N GLU A 115 14.50 43.88 19.51
CA GLU A 115 15.22 43.25 20.61
C GLU A 115 14.40 43.18 21.90
N ASP A 116 13.50 44.13 22.13
CA ASP A 116 12.63 44.13 23.31
C ASP A 116 11.50 43.09 23.24
N LEU A 117 11.23 42.56 22.09
CA LEU A 117 10.17 41.53 21.90
C LEU A 117 10.65 40.12 22.23
N PHE A 118 11.92 39.83 21.97
CA PHE A 118 12.47 38.53 22.20
C PHE A 118 12.73 38.25 23.67
N VAL A 119 12.50 37.01 24.09
CA VAL A 119 12.85 36.54 25.42
C VAL A 119 14.30 36.12 25.43
N TYR A 120 15.06 36.60 26.43
CA TYR A 120 16.46 36.24 26.63
C TYR A 120 16.63 35.52 27.95
N GLU A 121 17.51 34.52 27.96
CA GLU A 121 17.96 33.82 29.15
C GLU A 121 19.49 33.74 29.12
N ASN A 122 20.16 34.23 30.18
CA ASN A 122 21.63 34.31 30.25
C ASN A 122 22.27 34.98 29.00
N ASP A 123 21.73 36.12 28.61
CA ASP A 123 22.14 36.91 27.45
C ASP A 123 22.00 36.20 26.08
N LYS A 124 21.33 35.05 26.03
CA LYS A 124 21.02 34.33 24.83
C LYS A 124 19.53 34.42 24.50
N GLN A 125 19.25 34.67 23.25
CA GLN A 125 17.86 34.64 22.76
C GLN A 125 17.26 33.23 22.94
N LEU A 126 16.13 33.16 23.64
CA LEU A 126 15.46 31.88 23.91
C LEU A 126 14.77 31.40 22.62
N CYS A 127 15.16 30.24 22.15
CA CYS A 127 14.61 29.63 20.95
C CYS A 127 14.51 28.11 21.08
N GLU A 128 13.65 27.55 20.27
CA GLU A 128 13.47 26.09 20.11
C GLU A 128 13.58 25.70 18.65
N THR A 129 14.04 24.49 18.40
CA THR A 129 14.03 23.92 17.05
C THR A 129 12.86 22.95 16.92
N HIS A 130 11.99 23.21 15.95
CA HIS A 130 10.90 22.34 15.58
C HIS A 130 11.12 21.77 14.19
N TYR A 131 10.64 20.57 13.96
CA TYR A 131 10.70 19.96 12.64
C TYR A 131 9.31 19.96 12.00
N ALA A 132 9.27 20.15 10.69
CA ALA A 132 8.03 20.07 9.95
C ALA A 132 7.39 18.69 10.12
N THR A 133 6.08 18.67 10.26
CA THR A 133 5.33 17.40 10.33
C THR A 133 5.48 16.65 9.01
N PRO A 134 5.92 15.39 9.01
CA PRO A 134 6.13 14.65 7.78
C PRO A 134 4.79 14.33 7.08
N PHE A 135 4.83 14.12 5.76
CA PHE A 135 3.65 13.89 4.94
C PHE A 135 2.83 12.64 5.35
N TRP A 136 3.48 11.69 6.00
CA TRP A 136 2.85 10.44 6.47
C TRP A 136 2.17 10.58 7.84
N TRP A 137 2.34 11.72 8.54
CA TRP A 137 1.68 11.95 9.83
C TRP A 137 0.16 11.96 9.68
N PRO A 138 -0.61 11.43 10.63
CA PRO A 138 -2.07 11.49 10.59
C PRO A 138 -2.59 12.92 10.55
N LYS A 139 -3.55 13.18 9.67
CA LYS A 139 -4.18 14.50 9.54
C LYS A 139 -5.18 14.80 10.65
N ASN A 140 -5.71 13.75 11.26
CA ASN A 140 -6.62 13.82 12.40
C ASN A 140 -6.47 12.57 13.27
N LYS A 141 -7.14 12.54 14.42
CA LYS A 141 -7.03 11.46 15.40
C LYS A 141 -7.64 10.12 14.95
N ASP A 142 -8.54 10.15 13.98
CA ASP A 142 -9.26 8.97 13.52
C ASP A 142 -8.58 8.32 12.30
N GLU A 143 -7.67 9.03 11.65
CA GLU A 143 -6.97 8.54 10.47
C GLU A 143 -5.90 7.52 10.83
N LYS A 144 -6.12 6.25 10.49
CA LYS A 144 -5.14 5.19 10.63
C LYS A 144 -4.09 5.27 9.52
N VAL A 145 -2.82 5.23 9.88
CA VAL A 145 -1.70 5.34 8.94
C VAL A 145 -0.74 4.17 9.12
N ALA A 146 -0.35 3.56 8.01
CA ALA A 146 0.75 2.61 7.97
C ALA A 146 1.93 3.21 7.18
N LEU A 147 3.03 3.45 7.86
CA LEU A 147 4.29 3.86 7.25
C LEU A 147 5.09 2.61 6.90
N ILE A 148 5.30 2.38 5.60
CA ILE A 148 6.12 1.28 5.10
C ILE A 148 7.50 1.82 4.74
N LEU A 149 8.52 1.39 5.48
CA LEU A 149 9.93 1.66 5.20
C LEU A 149 10.48 0.50 4.34
N ASP A 150 10.55 0.74 3.02
CA ASP A 150 10.93 -0.29 2.05
C ASP A 150 12.43 -0.31 1.85
N ASP A 151 13.04 -1.51 1.90
CA ASP A 151 14.49 -1.73 1.76
C ASP A 151 15.34 -0.90 2.76
N SER A 152 14.89 -0.76 4.00
CA SER A 152 15.54 0.11 4.98
C SER A 152 17.00 -0.30 5.30
N TRP A 153 17.34 -1.58 5.21
CA TRP A 153 18.70 -2.07 5.45
C TRP A 153 19.70 -1.72 4.35
N ARG A 154 19.22 -1.21 3.22
CA ARG A 154 20.07 -0.70 2.14
C ARG A 154 20.43 0.78 2.28
N SER A 155 19.83 1.46 3.24
CA SER A 155 20.13 2.87 3.52
C SER A 155 21.51 3.04 4.16
N SER A 156 22.05 4.26 4.07
CA SER A 156 23.33 4.61 4.69
C SER A 156 23.30 4.50 6.21
N GLY A 157 24.44 4.29 6.86
CA GLY A 157 24.53 4.19 8.31
C GLY A 157 23.88 5.36 9.06
N PRO A 158 24.13 6.63 8.67
CA PRO A 158 23.47 7.79 9.28
C PRO A 158 21.95 7.76 9.17
N VAL A 159 21.41 7.32 8.03
CA VAL A 159 19.97 7.16 7.84
C VAL A 159 19.40 6.04 8.70
N GLN A 160 20.08 4.89 8.76
CA GLN A 160 19.67 3.79 9.64
C GLN A 160 19.63 4.23 11.11
N GLN A 161 20.64 4.99 11.54
CA GLN A 161 20.69 5.51 12.91
C GLN A 161 19.53 6.46 13.21
N ALA A 162 19.17 7.35 12.27
CA ALA A 162 18.03 8.24 12.43
C ALA A 162 16.69 7.46 12.43
N LEU A 163 16.58 6.35 11.69
CA LEU A 163 15.42 5.49 11.71
C LEU A 163 15.26 4.68 13.00
N MET A 164 16.31 4.54 13.82
CA MET A 164 16.21 3.77 15.08
C MET A 164 15.18 4.35 16.03
N GLU A 165 15.11 5.67 16.16
CA GLU A 165 14.12 6.34 16.99
C GLU A 165 12.69 6.01 16.51
N LEU A 166 12.46 6.09 15.19
CA LEU A 166 11.17 5.84 14.57
C LEU A 166 10.72 4.37 14.70
N VAL A 167 11.63 3.43 14.43
CA VAL A 167 11.30 1.99 14.37
C VAL A 167 11.28 1.32 15.74
N TYR A 168 12.18 1.73 16.65
CA TYR A 168 12.38 1.03 17.91
C TYR A 168 11.85 1.76 19.14
N GLU A 169 11.78 3.08 19.08
CA GLU A 169 11.28 3.87 20.20
C GLU A 169 9.85 4.40 19.94
N TYR A 170 9.35 4.22 18.69
CA TYR A 170 8.07 4.79 18.26
C TYR A 170 8.00 6.30 18.52
N LYS A 171 9.10 6.97 18.19
CA LYS A 171 9.22 8.43 18.28
C LYS A 171 9.70 9.00 16.94
N PHE A 172 9.40 10.26 16.74
CA PHE A 172 9.90 11.01 15.60
C PHE A 172 10.34 12.40 16.07
N ASN A 173 11.63 12.70 15.94
CA ASN A 173 12.24 13.94 16.46
C ASN A 173 11.90 14.17 17.95
N GLY A 174 12.05 13.17 18.78
CA GLY A 174 11.76 13.19 20.21
C GLY A 174 10.28 13.08 20.59
N ASN A 175 9.36 13.23 19.62
CA ASN A 175 7.92 13.17 19.86
C ASN A 175 7.39 11.74 19.70
N PRO A 176 6.54 11.23 20.61
CA PRO A 176 5.90 9.94 20.47
C PRO A 176 5.06 9.89 19.18
N LEU A 177 5.09 8.75 18.47
CA LEU A 177 4.18 8.51 17.37
C LEU A 177 2.74 8.46 17.88
N PRO A 178 1.77 8.98 17.13
CA PRO A 178 0.36 8.78 17.41
C PRO A 178 -0.01 7.29 17.43
N GLU A 179 -0.92 6.90 18.32
CA GLU A 179 -1.35 5.48 18.49
C GLU A 179 -1.95 4.87 17.23
N ASN A 180 -2.45 5.71 16.33
CA ASN A 180 -3.02 5.32 15.04
C ASN A 180 -1.97 5.21 13.91
N VAL A 181 -0.68 5.26 14.23
CA VAL A 181 0.43 5.05 13.28
C VAL A 181 1.06 3.67 13.51
N MET A 182 1.14 2.89 12.44
CA MET A 182 1.87 1.62 12.40
C MET A 182 3.11 1.78 11.53
N VAL A 183 4.27 1.31 12.00
CA VAL A 183 5.51 1.26 11.22
C VAL A 183 5.77 -0.17 10.77
N ILE A 184 5.87 -0.36 9.47
CA ILE A 184 6.21 -1.64 8.83
C ILE A 184 7.54 -1.46 8.10
N VAL A 185 8.48 -2.37 8.34
CA VAL A 185 9.78 -2.36 7.69
C VAL A 185 9.86 -3.56 6.76
N THR A 186 10.33 -3.37 5.53
CA THR A 186 10.59 -4.46 4.61
C THR A 186 12.08 -4.50 4.24
N ASN A 187 12.66 -5.69 4.25
CA ASN A 187 14.09 -5.86 4.00
C ASN A 187 14.38 -7.14 3.20
N ASN A 188 15.49 -7.15 2.52
CA ASN A 188 16.07 -8.37 1.95
C ASN A 188 16.89 -9.12 3.01
N PRO A 189 17.09 -10.45 2.89
CA PRO A 189 17.93 -11.19 3.81
C PRO A 189 19.40 -10.72 3.76
N ASP A 190 20.07 -10.86 4.88
CA ASP A 190 21.51 -10.60 5.01
C ASP A 190 22.26 -11.95 4.89
N ASP A 191 22.26 -12.50 3.70
CA ASP A 191 22.85 -13.80 3.34
C ASP A 191 24.06 -13.69 2.40
N GLY A 192 24.46 -12.44 2.07
CA GLY A 192 25.57 -12.14 1.18
C GLY A 192 25.20 -12.05 -0.30
N GLU A 193 23.96 -12.36 -0.68
CA GLU A 193 23.46 -12.17 -2.05
C GLU A 193 23.06 -10.72 -2.32
N TYR A 194 22.65 -10.01 -1.27
CA TYR A 194 22.18 -8.62 -1.36
C TYR A 194 23.18 -7.67 -0.74
N THR A 195 23.35 -6.51 -1.36
CA THR A 195 24.13 -5.41 -0.77
C THR A 195 23.28 -4.78 0.34
N VAL A 196 23.31 -5.38 1.52
CA VAL A 196 22.73 -4.84 2.74
C VAL A 196 23.84 -4.42 3.68
N GLN A 197 23.66 -3.35 4.43
CA GLN A 197 24.62 -2.98 5.45
C GLN A 197 24.51 -3.95 6.63
N SER A 198 25.65 -4.25 7.25
CA SER A 198 25.68 -5.10 8.44
C SER A 198 24.79 -4.50 9.54
N ILE A 199 23.81 -5.27 9.97
CA ILE A 199 22.80 -4.81 10.91
C ILE A 199 23.25 -5.21 12.30
N ASP A 200 23.23 -4.24 13.20
CA ASP A 200 23.47 -4.48 14.62
C ASP A 200 22.50 -5.56 15.14
N PRO A 201 22.99 -6.64 15.76
CA PRO A 201 22.16 -7.66 16.36
C PRO A 201 21.14 -7.09 17.37
N ALA A 202 21.44 -5.96 18.01
CA ALA A 202 20.51 -5.28 18.91
C ALA A 202 19.29 -4.70 18.16
N GLN A 203 19.49 -4.26 16.92
CA GLN A 203 18.40 -3.77 16.08
C GLN A 203 17.45 -4.92 15.67
N ARG A 204 18.00 -6.07 15.28
CA ARG A 204 17.20 -7.24 14.89
C ARG A 204 16.29 -7.74 16.02
N ARG A 205 16.73 -7.60 17.28
CA ARG A 205 15.98 -8.08 18.45
C ARG A 205 14.82 -7.16 18.87
N ARG A 206 14.78 -5.93 18.37
CA ARG A 206 13.77 -4.93 18.73
C ARG A 206 12.56 -4.91 17.82
N THR A 207 12.55 -5.71 16.76
CA THR A 207 11.44 -5.84 15.81
C THR A 207 10.87 -7.25 15.79
N ILE A 208 9.59 -7.37 15.54
CA ILE A 208 8.97 -8.66 15.21
C ILE A 208 9.39 -8.98 13.78
N ASN A 209 10.21 -10.01 13.59
CA ASN A 209 10.71 -10.41 12.30
C ASN A 209 9.85 -11.53 11.73
N ILE A 210 9.23 -11.27 10.59
CA ILE A 210 8.41 -12.22 9.84
C ILE A 210 9.15 -12.57 8.56
N LYS A 211 9.51 -13.84 8.41
CA LYS A 211 10.10 -14.35 7.17
C LYS A 211 9.00 -14.51 6.13
N VAL A 212 9.20 -13.90 4.97
CA VAL A 212 8.31 -14.03 3.83
C VAL A 212 8.97 -14.95 2.82
N GLU A 213 8.31 -16.05 2.51
CA GLU A 213 8.77 -17.04 1.53
C GLU A 213 7.81 -17.08 0.35
N PHE A 214 8.35 -17.41 -0.82
CA PHE A 214 7.53 -17.57 -2.01
C PHE A 214 6.74 -18.89 -1.93
N SER A 215 5.44 -18.79 -2.16
CA SER A 215 4.56 -19.94 -2.32
C SER A 215 3.94 -19.91 -3.72
N MET A 216 4.26 -20.90 -4.53
CA MET A 216 3.66 -21.04 -5.86
C MET A 216 2.14 -21.16 -5.80
N LYS A 217 1.63 -21.82 -4.76
CA LYS A 217 0.18 -21.96 -4.54
C LYS A 217 -0.46 -20.59 -4.32
N ASP A 218 0.07 -19.80 -3.38
CA ASP A 218 -0.49 -18.49 -3.04
C ASP A 218 -0.34 -17.49 -4.19
N TYR A 219 0.79 -17.55 -4.91
CA TYR A 219 1.00 -16.78 -6.13
C TYR A 219 -0.06 -17.09 -7.20
N MET A 220 -0.31 -18.38 -7.46
CA MET A 220 -1.30 -18.78 -8.44
C MET A 220 -2.74 -18.43 -8.00
N GLU A 221 -3.04 -18.49 -6.70
CA GLU A 221 -4.33 -18.06 -6.16
C GLU A 221 -4.52 -16.54 -6.33
N HIS A 222 -3.48 -15.76 -6.09
CA HIS A 222 -3.51 -14.30 -6.27
C HIS A 222 -3.71 -13.90 -7.73
N GLU A 223 -2.97 -14.53 -8.63
CA GLU A 223 -2.97 -14.21 -10.06
C GLU A 223 -4.14 -14.85 -10.85
N MET A 224 -4.96 -15.65 -10.20
CA MET A 224 -6.00 -16.45 -10.85
C MET A 224 -6.97 -15.63 -11.70
N LEU A 225 -7.33 -14.42 -11.25
CA LEU A 225 -8.29 -13.54 -11.95
C LEU A 225 -7.63 -12.52 -12.88
N THR A 226 -6.34 -12.26 -12.72
CA THR A 226 -5.62 -11.18 -13.39
C THR A 226 -4.64 -11.65 -14.45
N MET A 227 -4.06 -12.84 -14.28
CA MET A 227 -3.09 -13.39 -15.22
C MET A 227 -3.75 -13.80 -16.54
N ASN A 228 -3.04 -13.63 -17.66
CA ASN A 228 -3.47 -14.20 -18.95
C ASN A 228 -3.80 -15.69 -18.81
N GLU A 229 -4.93 -16.13 -19.32
CA GLU A 229 -5.46 -17.48 -19.10
C GLU A 229 -4.51 -18.58 -19.59
N HIS A 230 -3.88 -18.40 -20.76
CA HIS A 230 -2.95 -19.39 -21.31
C HIS A 230 -1.67 -19.50 -20.49
N LEU A 231 -1.17 -18.37 -20.01
CA LEU A 231 0.00 -18.31 -19.13
C LEU A 231 -0.30 -18.95 -17.76
N TYR A 232 -1.48 -18.67 -17.22
CA TYR A 232 -1.93 -19.28 -15.99
C TYR A 232 -2.08 -20.81 -16.13
N MET A 233 -2.65 -21.27 -17.24
CA MET A 233 -2.77 -22.72 -17.57
C MET A 233 -1.39 -23.37 -17.68
N PHE A 234 -0.47 -22.73 -18.38
CA PHE A 234 0.90 -23.22 -18.53
C PHE A 234 1.59 -23.40 -17.19
N LEU A 235 1.54 -22.40 -16.33
CA LEU A 235 2.15 -22.46 -14.99
C LEU A 235 1.48 -23.44 -14.05
N SER A 236 0.14 -23.61 -14.15
CA SER A 236 -0.59 -24.62 -13.40
C SER A 236 -0.17 -26.05 -13.74
N MET A 237 0.22 -26.26 -14.99
CA MET A 237 0.70 -27.56 -15.48
C MET A 237 2.21 -27.76 -15.31
N ASN A 238 2.96 -26.68 -15.29
CA ASN A 238 4.42 -26.65 -15.26
C ASN A 238 4.93 -25.70 -14.17
N PRO A 239 4.68 -25.96 -12.88
CA PRO A 239 5.09 -25.05 -11.80
C PRO A 239 6.60 -24.87 -11.73
N ASP A 240 7.36 -25.87 -12.18
CA ASP A 240 8.82 -25.82 -12.22
C ASP A 240 9.37 -24.89 -13.32
N ALA A 241 8.54 -24.44 -14.26
CA ALA A 241 8.95 -23.48 -15.29
C ALA A 241 9.39 -22.12 -14.72
N MET A 242 9.00 -21.83 -13.46
CA MET A 242 9.42 -20.62 -12.75
C MET A 242 10.75 -20.80 -11.99
N LYS A 243 11.31 -22.01 -11.98
CA LYS A 243 12.61 -22.26 -11.34
C LYS A 243 13.72 -21.79 -12.27
N ARG A 244 14.60 -20.92 -11.78
CA ARG A 244 15.82 -20.50 -12.47
C ARG A 244 17.03 -21.03 -11.71
N THR A 245 17.88 -21.78 -12.38
CA THR A 245 19.19 -22.18 -11.86
C THR A 245 20.23 -21.15 -12.31
N GLU A 246 20.72 -20.32 -11.42
CA GLU A 246 21.90 -19.50 -11.71
C GLU A 246 23.17 -20.34 -11.57
N GLY A 247 23.98 -20.35 -12.63
CA GLY A 247 25.16 -21.19 -12.78
C GLY A 247 26.36 -20.75 -12.00
N SER A 248 26.35 -20.81 -10.67
CA SER A 248 27.55 -20.72 -9.84
C SER A 248 27.45 -21.60 -8.59
N GLY A 249 27.41 -22.91 -8.80
CA GLY A 249 27.85 -23.89 -7.80
C GLY A 249 27.00 -24.08 -6.52
N LYS A 250 25.93 -23.31 -6.33
CA LYS A 250 24.85 -23.54 -5.37
C LYS A 250 23.55 -23.37 -6.11
N ASP A 251 22.69 -24.38 -6.06
CA ASP A 251 21.35 -24.37 -6.67
C ASP A 251 20.44 -23.33 -5.99
N ALA A 252 20.71 -22.05 -6.24
CA ALA A 252 19.86 -20.95 -5.79
C ALA A 252 18.63 -20.89 -6.69
N VAL A 253 17.50 -21.38 -6.20
CA VAL A 253 16.21 -21.34 -6.88
C VAL A 253 15.61 -19.95 -6.69
N VAL A 254 15.74 -19.08 -7.69
CA VAL A 254 15.18 -17.71 -7.63
C VAL A 254 13.79 -17.68 -8.25
N PHE A 255 12.79 -18.08 -7.50
CA PHE A 255 11.37 -17.99 -7.93
C PHE A 255 10.85 -16.56 -8.04
N THR A 256 11.44 -15.63 -7.29
CA THR A 256 10.82 -14.32 -7.00
C THR A 256 10.91 -13.35 -8.16
N GLU A 257 12.05 -13.29 -8.85
CA GLU A 257 12.20 -12.46 -10.04
C GLU A 257 11.32 -12.96 -11.18
N MET A 258 11.24 -14.29 -11.32
CA MET A 258 10.37 -14.91 -12.32
C MET A 258 8.91 -14.60 -12.07
N ALA A 259 8.41 -14.63 -10.84
CA ALA A 259 7.02 -14.28 -10.51
C ALA A 259 6.69 -12.84 -10.94
N ALA A 260 7.56 -11.89 -10.60
CA ALA A 260 7.37 -10.49 -11.00
C ALA A 260 7.40 -10.31 -12.53
N ASN A 261 8.31 -11.01 -13.21
CA ASN A 261 8.43 -10.94 -14.66
C ASN A 261 7.24 -11.60 -15.37
N VAL A 262 6.77 -12.74 -14.85
CA VAL A 262 5.55 -13.41 -15.35
C VAL A 262 4.32 -12.52 -15.18
N SER A 263 4.14 -11.89 -14.03
CA SER A 263 3.02 -10.97 -13.81
C SER A 263 3.07 -9.76 -14.75
N ARG A 264 4.26 -9.15 -14.93
CA ARG A 264 4.47 -8.05 -15.89
C ARG A 264 4.20 -8.49 -17.32
N PHE A 265 4.71 -9.65 -17.70
CA PHE A 265 4.50 -10.23 -19.02
C PHE A 265 3.02 -10.53 -19.26
N SER A 266 2.32 -11.06 -18.26
CA SER A 266 0.87 -11.28 -18.32
C SER A 266 0.09 -9.97 -18.55
N GLN A 267 0.43 -8.91 -17.82
CA GLN A 267 -0.17 -7.58 -18.02
C GLN A 267 0.09 -7.03 -19.43
N PHE A 268 1.27 -7.29 -19.97
CA PHE A 268 1.66 -6.86 -21.30
C PHE A 268 0.90 -7.59 -22.43
N ILE A 269 0.70 -8.91 -22.27
CA ILE A 269 -0.14 -9.69 -23.22
C ILE A 269 -1.62 -9.29 -23.09
N GLY A 270 -2.06 -8.91 -21.89
CA GLY A 270 -3.45 -8.65 -21.58
C GLY A 270 -4.33 -9.89 -21.80
N ASP A 271 -5.54 -9.68 -22.31
CA ASP A 271 -6.50 -10.75 -22.64
C ASP A 271 -6.27 -11.34 -24.05
N GLY A 272 -5.18 -10.95 -24.71
CA GLY A 272 -4.83 -11.45 -26.03
C GLY A 272 -4.64 -12.97 -26.06
N ASP A 273 -5.14 -13.63 -27.10
CA ASP A 273 -4.87 -15.06 -27.31
C ASP A 273 -3.46 -15.24 -27.90
N PRO A 274 -2.50 -15.77 -27.14
CA PRO A 274 -1.13 -15.97 -27.60
C PRO A 274 -1.01 -17.03 -28.69
N LYS A 275 -2.10 -17.72 -29.06
CA LYS A 275 -2.15 -18.62 -30.22
C LYS A 275 -2.29 -17.87 -31.52
N THR A 276 -2.76 -16.62 -31.51
CA THR A 276 -2.81 -15.80 -32.72
C THR A 276 -1.40 -15.49 -33.22
N SER A 277 -1.21 -15.45 -34.51
CA SER A 277 0.12 -15.24 -35.10
C SER A 277 0.75 -13.91 -34.70
N GLU A 278 -0.07 -12.88 -34.50
CA GLU A 278 0.40 -11.54 -34.10
C GLU A 278 0.87 -11.50 -32.66
N VAL A 279 0.05 -11.98 -31.72
CA VAL A 279 0.41 -12.04 -30.29
C VAL A 279 1.59 -12.96 -30.07
N ARG A 280 1.65 -14.08 -30.79
CA ARG A 280 2.76 -15.03 -30.72
C ARG A 280 4.07 -14.47 -31.27
N HIS A 281 4.03 -13.77 -32.39
CA HIS A 281 5.21 -13.10 -32.94
C HIS A 281 5.75 -12.06 -31.95
N PHE A 282 4.85 -11.29 -31.40
CA PHE A 282 5.17 -10.27 -30.38
C PHE A 282 5.73 -10.89 -29.09
N PHE A 283 5.14 -11.99 -28.62
CA PHE A 283 5.64 -12.77 -27.50
C PHE A 283 7.07 -13.25 -27.72
N ASN A 284 7.38 -13.86 -28.85
CA ASN A 284 8.71 -14.35 -29.17
C ASN A 284 9.74 -13.23 -29.28
N ALA A 285 9.32 -12.05 -29.78
CA ALA A 285 10.19 -10.89 -29.90
C ALA A 285 10.45 -10.21 -28.53
N CYS A 286 9.43 -10.11 -27.68
CA CYS A 286 9.51 -9.37 -26.41
C CYS A 286 9.79 -10.26 -25.19
N GLY A 287 9.55 -11.58 -25.28
CA GLY A 287 9.80 -12.53 -24.20
C GLY A 287 11.20 -12.39 -23.57
N PRO A 288 12.28 -12.31 -24.37
CA PRO A 288 13.62 -12.09 -23.84
C PRO A 288 13.80 -10.81 -23.03
N MET A 289 12.97 -9.79 -23.27
CA MET A 289 13.02 -8.54 -22.50
C MET A 289 12.50 -8.72 -21.06
N PHE A 290 11.61 -9.68 -20.83
CA PHE A 290 11.05 -9.99 -19.52
C PHE A 290 11.86 -11.07 -18.78
N PHE A 291 12.41 -12.04 -19.53
CA PHE A 291 13.02 -13.24 -18.95
C PHE A 291 14.55 -13.29 -19.17
N GLY A 292 15.14 -12.24 -19.77
CA GLY A 292 16.56 -12.18 -20.09
C GLY A 292 16.97 -13.26 -21.09
N ASP A 293 18.23 -13.70 -20.97
CA ASP A 293 18.77 -14.77 -21.82
C ASP A 293 18.18 -16.15 -21.51
N ASP A 294 17.28 -16.25 -20.52
CA ASP A 294 16.58 -17.48 -20.19
C ASP A 294 15.45 -17.76 -21.19
N SER A 295 15.88 -18.16 -22.37
CA SER A 295 14.99 -18.57 -23.45
C SER A 295 14.14 -19.82 -23.09
N GLN A 296 14.49 -20.51 -22.00
CA GLN A 296 13.84 -21.76 -21.60
C GLN A 296 12.36 -21.55 -21.25
N PHE A 297 12.02 -20.52 -20.46
CA PHE A 297 10.62 -20.21 -20.14
C PHE A 297 9.81 -19.90 -21.39
N VAL A 298 10.37 -19.06 -22.26
CA VAL A 298 9.72 -18.67 -23.53
C VAL A 298 9.51 -19.88 -24.43
N SER A 299 10.53 -20.72 -24.59
CA SER A 299 10.45 -21.92 -25.43
C SER A 299 9.51 -22.99 -24.88
N GLN A 300 9.46 -23.16 -23.55
CA GLN A 300 8.52 -24.08 -22.91
C GLN A 300 7.08 -23.60 -23.06
N PHE A 301 6.83 -22.30 -22.89
CA PHE A 301 5.50 -21.73 -23.10
C PHE A 301 5.07 -21.83 -24.57
N ASP A 302 5.96 -21.55 -25.53
CA ASP A 302 5.69 -21.73 -26.95
C ASP A 302 5.38 -23.20 -27.29
N THR A 303 6.14 -24.15 -26.75
CA THR A 303 5.87 -25.57 -26.88
C THR A 303 4.51 -25.95 -26.29
N PHE A 304 4.17 -25.41 -25.13
CA PHE A 304 2.87 -25.60 -24.50
C PHE A 304 1.73 -25.09 -25.39
N LEU A 305 1.88 -23.91 -25.98
CA LEU A 305 0.87 -23.35 -26.90
C LEU A 305 0.65 -24.19 -28.17
N ASN A 306 1.69 -24.88 -28.64
CA ASN A 306 1.63 -25.79 -29.79
C ASN A 306 1.11 -27.18 -29.45
N GLY A 307 1.15 -27.57 -28.17
CA GLY A 307 0.72 -28.89 -27.71
C GLY A 307 -0.79 -29.08 -27.75
N LYS A 308 -1.24 -30.34 -27.65
CA LYS A 308 -2.63 -30.65 -27.38
C LYS A 308 -2.96 -30.26 -25.93
N GLN A 309 -3.53 -29.07 -25.77
CA GLN A 309 -3.99 -28.61 -24.45
C GLN A 309 -5.23 -29.42 -24.01
N HIS A 310 -5.37 -29.66 -22.72
CA HIS A 310 -6.64 -30.13 -22.16
C HIS A 310 -7.72 -29.10 -22.51
N MET A 311 -8.72 -29.52 -23.29
CA MET A 311 -9.83 -28.66 -23.64
C MET A 311 -10.75 -28.52 -22.42
N LEU A 312 -10.50 -27.49 -21.63
CA LEU A 312 -11.42 -27.11 -20.56
C LEU A 312 -12.72 -26.56 -21.20
N PRO A 313 -13.89 -26.81 -20.57
CA PRO A 313 -15.15 -26.24 -21.03
C PRO A 313 -15.05 -24.73 -21.21
N SER A 314 -15.61 -24.20 -22.29
CA SER A 314 -15.69 -22.74 -22.52
C SER A 314 -16.64 -22.07 -21.52
N SER A 315 -16.64 -20.74 -21.47
CA SER A 315 -17.60 -20.00 -20.64
C SER A 315 -19.04 -20.38 -20.92
N GLU A 316 -19.38 -20.57 -22.20
CA GLU A 316 -20.72 -20.98 -22.63
C GLU A 316 -21.04 -22.44 -22.28
N ASP A 317 -20.06 -23.35 -22.38
CA ASP A 317 -20.23 -24.77 -22.06
C ASP A 317 -20.66 -24.99 -20.62
N PHE A 318 -20.14 -24.17 -19.69
CA PHE A 318 -20.54 -24.24 -18.29
C PHE A 318 -22.04 -24.03 -18.08
N PHE A 319 -22.67 -23.21 -18.91
CA PHE A 319 -24.09 -22.88 -18.79
C PHE A 319 -24.98 -23.74 -19.67
N ASN A 320 -24.46 -24.29 -20.77
CA ASN A 320 -25.22 -25.03 -21.76
C ASN A 320 -25.11 -26.55 -21.64
N TRP A 321 -24.00 -27.10 -21.14
CA TRP A 321 -23.83 -28.55 -21.03
C TRP A 321 -24.54 -29.12 -19.81
N PRO A 322 -25.02 -30.40 -19.90
CA PRO A 322 -25.46 -31.16 -18.71
C PRO A 322 -24.36 -31.20 -17.64
N ILE A 323 -24.76 -31.22 -16.35
CA ILE A 323 -23.80 -31.28 -15.22
C ILE A 323 -22.92 -32.53 -15.29
N GLU A 324 -23.50 -33.65 -15.62
CA GLU A 324 -22.81 -34.96 -15.70
C GLU A 324 -21.71 -34.93 -16.78
N LYS A 325 -21.93 -34.18 -17.87
CA LYS A 325 -20.92 -33.96 -18.92
C LYS A 325 -19.78 -33.10 -18.41
N LEU A 326 -20.07 -32.03 -17.67
CA LEU A 326 -19.05 -31.18 -17.06
C LEU A 326 -18.24 -31.96 -16.02
N GLU A 327 -18.86 -32.68 -15.15
CA GLU A 327 -18.19 -33.53 -14.15
C GLU A 327 -17.23 -34.50 -14.82
N LYS A 328 -17.67 -35.22 -15.82
CA LYS A 328 -16.83 -36.17 -16.56
C LYS A 328 -15.66 -35.47 -17.28
N GLN A 329 -15.88 -34.27 -17.82
CA GLN A 329 -14.83 -33.50 -18.50
C GLN A 329 -13.81 -32.92 -17.52
N LEU A 330 -14.25 -32.57 -16.31
CA LEU A 330 -13.40 -31.93 -15.30
C LEU A 330 -12.72 -32.94 -14.38
N GLU A 331 -13.19 -34.19 -14.30
CA GLU A 331 -12.62 -35.24 -13.43
C GLU A 331 -11.07 -35.33 -13.56
N PRO A 332 -10.46 -35.36 -14.77
CA PRO A 332 -9.00 -35.46 -14.92
C PRO A 332 -8.22 -34.25 -14.43
N VAL A 333 -8.89 -33.12 -14.18
CA VAL A 333 -8.27 -31.84 -13.81
C VAL A 333 -8.69 -31.35 -12.42
N LYS A 334 -9.57 -32.07 -11.76
CA LYS A 334 -10.17 -31.70 -10.47
C LYS A 334 -9.11 -31.45 -9.37
N ASP A 335 -8.07 -32.30 -9.36
CA ASP A 335 -6.96 -32.21 -8.40
C ASP A 335 -5.81 -31.31 -8.86
N LYS A 336 -5.89 -30.76 -10.07
CA LYS A 336 -4.84 -29.88 -10.59
C LYS A 336 -5.06 -28.46 -10.13
N LEU A 337 -4.20 -28.01 -9.21
CA LEU A 337 -4.15 -26.62 -8.75
C LEU A 337 -4.13 -25.67 -9.95
N GLY A 338 -5.09 -24.78 -10.01
CA GLY A 338 -5.15 -23.75 -11.04
C GLY A 338 -6.08 -24.06 -12.21
N LEU A 339 -6.20 -25.30 -12.70
CA LEU A 339 -7.12 -25.57 -13.81
C LEU A 339 -8.58 -25.36 -13.41
N MET A 340 -8.95 -25.74 -12.19
CA MET A 340 -10.27 -25.42 -11.63
C MET A 340 -10.44 -23.91 -11.41
N GLY A 341 -9.37 -23.18 -11.14
CA GLY A 341 -9.37 -21.71 -11.09
C GLY A 341 -9.76 -21.07 -12.44
N ILE A 342 -9.24 -21.61 -13.55
CA ILE A 342 -9.64 -21.19 -14.90
C ILE A 342 -11.13 -21.44 -15.14
N CYS A 343 -11.61 -22.60 -14.73
CA CYS A 343 -13.03 -22.94 -14.87
C CYS A 343 -13.92 -21.94 -14.13
N ILE A 344 -13.58 -21.62 -12.89
CA ILE A 344 -14.28 -20.58 -12.10
C ILE A 344 -14.19 -19.22 -12.77
N ARG A 345 -13.00 -18.80 -13.24
CA ARG A 345 -12.83 -17.54 -13.97
C ARG A 345 -13.71 -17.45 -15.19
N ARG A 346 -13.83 -18.53 -15.97
CA ARG A 346 -14.73 -18.59 -17.14
C ARG A 346 -16.19 -18.42 -16.73
N VAL A 347 -16.61 -19.02 -15.62
CA VAL A 347 -17.95 -18.83 -15.05
C VAL A 347 -18.15 -17.37 -14.61
N ILE A 348 -17.18 -16.77 -13.90
CA ILE A 348 -17.23 -15.37 -13.47
C ILE A 348 -17.34 -14.44 -14.69
N ASN A 349 -16.50 -14.61 -15.71
CA ASN A 349 -16.52 -13.81 -16.92
C ASN A 349 -17.87 -13.89 -17.61
N HIS A 350 -18.48 -15.07 -17.68
CA HIS A 350 -19.82 -15.24 -18.27
C HIS A 350 -20.89 -14.52 -17.46
N ILE A 351 -20.84 -14.57 -16.12
CA ILE A 351 -21.75 -13.81 -15.25
C ILE A 351 -21.62 -12.31 -15.53
N GLN A 352 -20.40 -11.81 -15.62
CA GLN A 352 -20.13 -10.39 -15.84
C GLN A 352 -20.55 -9.91 -17.23
N ALA A 353 -20.36 -10.73 -18.27
CA ALA A 353 -20.69 -10.41 -19.65
C ALA A 353 -22.17 -10.51 -19.98
N THR A 354 -22.95 -11.26 -19.20
CA THR A 354 -24.37 -11.50 -19.49
C THR A 354 -25.24 -10.31 -19.06
N ASP A 355 -26.15 -9.87 -19.96
CA ASP A 355 -27.14 -8.83 -19.65
C ASP A 355 -28.35 -9.41 -18.91
N ASN A 356 -28.72 -10.66 -19.19
CA ASN A 356 -29.84 -11.35 -18.55
C ASN A 356 -29.33 -12.29 -17.45
N PHE A 357 -29.00 -11.71 -16.30
CA PHE A 357 -28.50 -12.47 -15.14
C PHE A 357 -29.52 -13.48 -14.62
N GLU A 358 -30.83 -13.19 -14.69
CA GLU A 358 -31.85 -14.08 -14.16
C GLU A 358 -31.92 -15.43 -14.86
N SER A 359 -31.54 -15.49 -16.15
CA SER A 359 -31.45 -16.76 -16.87
C SER A 359 -30.36 -17.70 -16.35
N LEU A 360 -29.34 -17.15 -15.66
CA LEU A 360 -28.22 -17.93 -15.11
C LEU A 360 -28.53 -18.56 -13.74
N ILE A 361 -29.55 -18.07 -13.02
CA ILE A 361 -29.86 -18.45 -11.63
C ILE A 361 -29.97 -19.96 -11.44
N PRO A 362 -30.74 -20.72 -12.24
CA PRO A 362 -30.87 -22.17 -12.05
C PRO A 362 -29.52 -22.87 -12.12
N ARG A 363 -28.64 -22.40 -13.01
CA ARG A 363 -27.31 -22.99 -13.21
C ARG A 363 -26.35 -22.63 -12.09
N LEU A 364 -26.34 -21.38 -11.68
CA LEU A 364 -25.52 -20.90 -10.56
C LEU A 364 -25.89 -21.62 -9.24
N LYS A 365 -27.17 -21.90 -9.04
CA LYS A 365 -27.61 -22.71 -7.90
C LYS A 365 -26.93 -24.10 -7.91
N LEU A 366 -26.91 -24.78 -9.07
CA LEU A 366 -26.24 -26.08 -9.19
C LEU A 366 -24.73 -26.00 -8.93
N PHE A 367 -24.07 -24.91 -9.34
CA PHE A 367 -22.65 -24.72 -9.06
C PHE A 367 -22.37 -24.50 -7.57
N LEU A 368 -23.26 -23.84 -6.85
CA LEU A 368 -23.09 -23.58 -5.42
C LEU A 368 -23.44 -24.78 -4.54
N THR A 369 -24.47 -25.55 -4.92
CA THR A 369 -24.96 -26.69 -4.12
C THR A 369 -24.36 -28.02 -4.51
N GLY A 370 -23.89 -28.21 -5.75
CA GLY A 370 -23.29 -29.44 -6.25
C GLY A 370 -21.78 -29.54 -5.95
N ASP A 371 -21.19 -30.66 -6.34
CA ASP A 371 -19.78 -30.99 -6.08
C ASP A 371 -18.84 -30.66 -7.25
N LEU A 372 -19.35 -29.89 -8.24
CA LEU A 372 -18.54 -29.49 -9.40
C LEU A 372 -17.34 -28.64 -9.02
N PHE A 373 -17.53 -27.72 -8.07
CA PHE A 373 -16.48 -26.85 -7.55
C PHE A 373 -16.27 -27.08 -6.06
N MET A 374 -15.01 -26.98 -5.62
CA MET A 374 -14.66 -27.05 -4.20
C MET A 374 -15.19 -25.80 -3.45
N GLU A 375 -15.39 -25.93 -2.13
CA GLU A 375 -15.96 -24.87 -1.28
C GLU A 375 -15.20 -23.55 -1.34
N ASP A 376 -13.87 -23.59 -1.35
CA ASP A 376 -13.01 -22.40 -1.48
C ASP A 376 -13.22 -21.68 -2.82
N LYS A 377 -13.47 -22.43 -3.88
CA LYS A 377 -13.74 -21.87 -5.22
C LYS A 377 -15.16 -21.32 -5.37
N LYS A 378 -16.13 -21.91 -4.71
CA LYS A 378 -17.50 -21.38 -4.67
C LYS A 378 -17.58 -19.99 -4.06
N THR A 379 -16.71 -19.67 -3.09
CA THR A 379 -16.65 -18.33 -2.48
C THR A 379 -16.38 -17.23 -3.51
N LEU A 380 -15.62 -17.52 -4.56
CA LEU A 380 -15.28 -16.58 -5.62
C LEU A 380 -16.46 -16.21 -6.51
N LEU A 381 -17.51 -17.02 -6.55
CA LEU A 381 -18.74 -16.73 -7.30
C LEU A 381 -19.65 -15.73 -6.60
N VAL A 382 -19.48 -15.55 -5.29
CA VAL A 382 -20.38 -14.70 -4.48
C VAL A 382 -20.36 -13.25 -4.95
N ARG A 383 -19.19 -12.65 -5.08
CA ARG A 383 -19.07 -11.25 -5.47
C ARG A 383 -19.66 -10.97 -6.86
N PRO A 384 -19.32 -11.70 -7.93
CA PRO A 384 -19.94 -11.49 -9.25
C PRO A 384 -21.48 -11.66 -9.24
N ILE A 385 -21.99 -12.60 -8.44
CA ILE A 385 -23.43 -12.80 -8.30
C ILE A 385 -24.09 -11.58 -7.65
N VAL A 386 -23.48 -11.03 -6.59
CA VAL A 386 -24.02 -9.86 -5.88
C VAL A 386 -23.89 -8.61 -6.74
N ASP A 387 -22.77 -8.42 -7.40
CA ASP A 387 -22.52 -7.25 -8.25
C ASP A 387 -23.52 -7.16 -9.44
N LYS A 388 -23.84 -8.30 -10.06
CA LYS A 388 -24.78 -8.37 -11.19
C LYS A 388 -26.26 -8.49 -10.75
N GLY A 389 -26.52 -9.32 -9.76
CA GLY A 389 -27.88 -9.65 -9.34
C GLY A 389 -28.43 -8.75 -8.24
N GLY A 390 -27.56 -8.04 -7.52
CA GLY A 390 -27.90 -7.23 -6.36
C GLY A 390 -28.07 -8.00 -5.06
N LEU A 391 -28.13 -7.27 -3.96
CA LEU A 391 -28.25 -7.82 -2.60
C LEU A 391 -29.54 -8.65 -2.39
N LYS A 392 -30.56 -8.51 -3.25
CA LYS A 392 -31.80 -9.28 -3.17
C LYS A 392 -31.56 -10.80 -3.15
N TYR A 393 -30.51 -11.26 -3.81
CA TYR A 393 -30.18 -12.70 -3.89
C TYR A 393 -29.57 -13.25 -2.60
N LEU A 394 -29.07 -12.41 -1.71
CA LEU A 394 -28.57 -12.86 -0.41
C LEU A 394 -29.68 -13.46 0.46
N ASN A 395 -30.90 -12.96 0.28
CA ASN A 395 -32.09 -13.41 1.01
C ASN A 395 -32.94 -14.40 0.21
N ASP A 396 -32.56 -14.72 -1.03
CA ASP A 396 -33.29 -15.66 -1.88
C ASP A 396 -33.07 -17.09 -1.37
N PRO A 397 -34.17 -17.89 -1.16
CA PRO A 397 -34.06 -19.29 -0.76
C PRO A 397 -33.20 -20.13 -1.70
N ASN A 398 -33.10 -19.76 -2.98
CA ASN A 398 -32.27 -20.44 -3.97
C ASN A 398 -30.77 -20.25 -3.73
N PHE A 399 -30.37 -19.22 -2.99
CA PHE A 399 -29.02 -18.89 -2.68
C PHE A 399 -28.70 -18.90 -1.17
N ARG A 400 -29.42 -19.73 -0.39
CA ARG A 400 -29.19 -19.88 1.06
C ARG A 400 -27.74 -20.17 1.41
N GLU A 401 -27.05 -20.92 0.56
CA GLU A 401 -25.63 -21.22 0.72
C GLU A 401 -24.73 -19.98 0.56
N LEU A 402 -25.19 -18.94 -0.18
CA LEU A 402 -24.41 -17.70 -0.31
C LEU A 402 -24.09 -17.05 1.03
N GLY A 403 -25.04 -17.05 1.98
CA GLY A 403 -24.82 -16.52 3.32
C GLY A 403 -23.67 -17.19 4.07
N ARG A 404 -23.45 -18.50 3.82
CA ARG A 404 -22.33 -19.24 4.36
C ARG A 404 -21.00 -18.78 3.78
N TYR A 405 -20.94 -18.51 2.47
CA TYR A 405 -19.74 -18.07 1.78
C TYR A 405 -19.42 -16.60 2.03
N ILE A 406 -20.43 -15.75 2.27
CA ILE A 406 -20.25 -14.33 2.61
C ILE A 406 -19.43 -14.17 3.90
N ASN A 407 -19.72 -14.98 4.92
CA ASN A 407 -18.98 -14.94 6.18
C ASN A 407 -17.51 -15.36 6.02
N LEU A 408 -17.15 -16.06 4.95
CA LEU A 408 -15.80 -16.46 4.61
C LEU A 408 -15.08 -15.41 3.77
N SER A 409 -15.80 -14.48 3.13
CA SER A 409 -15.27 -13.43 2.29
C SER A 409 -15.19 -12.12 3.08
N ARG A 410 -13.97 -11.69 3.47
CA ARG A 410 -13.72 -10.42 4.18
C ARG A 410 -14.27 -9.18 3.45
N ASP A 411 -14.35 -9.23 2.12
CA ASP A 411 -14.79 -8.09 1.30
C ASP A 411 -16.31 -7.85 1.33
N LEU A 412 -17.09 -8.87 1.62
CA LEU A 412 -18.55 -8.79 1.66
C LEU A 412 -19.11 -8.44 3.05
N GLY A 413 -18.32 -8.56 4.09
CA GLY A 413 -18.70 -8.13 5.45
C GLY A 413 -19.10 -6.67 5.55
N LYS A 414 -18.64 -5.83 4.60
CA LYS A 414 -19.00 -4.40 4.53
C LYS A 414 -20.44 -4.15 4.06
N TYR A 415 -21.05 -5.10 3.34
CA TYR A 415 -22.42 -4.96 2.80
C TYR A 415 -23.50 -5.49 3.75
N ILE A 416 -23.12 -6.17 4.84
CA ILE A 416 -24.07 -6.76 5.81
C ILE A 416 -24.36 -5.82 6.99
N GLN A 417 -23.62 -4.72 7.13
CA GLN A 417 -23.78 -3.77 8.26
C GLN A 417 -24.68 -2.56 7.95
N HIS A 418 -25.51 -2.60 6.89
CA HIS A 418 -26.52 -1.56 6.62
C HIS A 418 -27.91 -2.13 6.47
#